data_d73b91d707dc9476a4c0651666e9d2e9
#
_entry.id   d73b91d707dc9476a4c0651666e9d2e9
#
_cell.length_a   1.000
_cell.length_b   1.000
_cell.length_c   1.000
_cell.angle_alpha   90.00
_cell.angle_beta   90.00
_cell.angle_gamma   90.00
#
_symmetry.space_group_name_H-M   'P 1'
#
loop_
_entity.id
_entity.type
_entity.pdbx_description
1 polymer ?
#
loop_
_entity_poly.entity_id
_entity_poly.type
_entity_poly.pdbx_seq_one_letter_code
_entity_poly.pdbx_strand_id
1 'polypeptide(L)'
;MTLRLPDQRLDHWRDRLPDLLSRCSQPIVDLDCGDWVLTCSDLADLCAAVSEAGHQLGRITGQAAETVVSASALGLDASRSNTPSSGELQPNPLAKAPSELLFHHGTLRSGDHLQSERTILLYGDVNPGARISSAADVLVWGRLRGVAHAGCEGSTTAKIVALQLRPLQLRIADVVARGPEDLPQAGLAEQAELKDGVIAIEPAVIQSFQKR
;
A
#
# COMPACT_ATOMS: atom_id res chain seq x y z
N MET A 1 6.24 -11.03 28.51
CA MET A 1 7.23 -11.42 27.46
C MET A 1 6.53 -11.46 26.14
N THR A 2 7.12 -10.84 25.09
CA THR A 2 6.50 -10.83 23.76
C THR A 2 7.11 -11.93 22.90
N LEU A 3 6.27 -12.85 22.43
CA LEU A 3 6.62 -13.86 21.43
C LEU A 3 6.17 -13.35 20.04
N ARG A 4 7.04 -13.54 19.05
CA ARG A 4 6.73 -13.20 17.67
C ARG A 4 6.46 -14.43 16.85
N LEU A 5 5.34 -14.43 16.11
CA LEU A 5 5.05 -15.48 15.14
C LEU A 5 6.07 -15.46 13.98
N PRO A 6 6.35 -16.62 13.37
CA PRO A 6 7.26 -16.70 12.23
C PRO A 6 6.74 -15.91 11.03
N ASP A 7 7.64 -15.55 10.10
CA ASP A 7 7.25 -14.96 8.82
C ASP A 7 6.43 -15.98 8.01
N GLN A 8 5.30 -15.55 7.45
CA GLN A 8 4.40 -16.37 6.63
C GLN A 8 5.09 -17.08 5.47
N ARG A 9 6.20 -16.53 5.00
CA ARG A 9 6.97 -17.05 3.87
C ARG A 9 7.88 -18.22 4.24
N LEU A 10 8.14 -18.41 5.52
CA LEU A 10 9.09 -19.41 6.02
C LEU A 10 8.39 -20.64 6.61
N ASP A 11 7.50 -20.43 7.55
CA ASP A 11 6.84 -21.50 8.31
C ASP A 11 5.39 -21.09 8.70
N HIS A 12 4.50 -22.06 8.81
CA HIS A 12 3.16 -21.80 9.31
C HIS A 12 3.19 -21.62 10.84
N TRP A 13 2.44 -20.62 11.37
CA TRP A 13 2.45 -20.31 12.79
C TRP A 13 2.03 -21.48 13.69
N ARG A 14 1.08 -22.34 13.23
CA ARG A 14 0.64 -23.52 13.98
C ARG A 14 1.75 -24.52 14.26
N ASP A 15 2.68 -24.66 13.33
CA ASP A 15 3.79 -25.62 13.45
C ASP A 15 4.89 -25.11 14.40
N ARG A 16 5.06 -23.79 14.47
CA ARG A 16 6.12 -23.16 15.27
C ARG A 16 5.68 -22.71 16.66
N LEU A 17 4.40 -22.51 16.87
CA LEU A 17 3.87 -22.00 18.13
C LEU A 17 4.24 -22.89 19.34
N PRO A 18 4.16 -24.24 19.27
CA PRO A 18 4.56 -25.10 20.38
C PRO A 18 6.04 -24.92 20.79
N ASP A 19 6.94 -24.82 19.80
CA ASP A 19 8.37 -24.59 20.03
C ASP A 19 8.63 -23.22 20.68
N LEU A 20 7.88 -22.20 20.27
CA LEU A 20 8.00 -20.86 20.84
C LEU A 20 7.51 -20.83 22.29
N LEU A 21 6.41 -21.50 22.59
CA LEU A 21 5.84 -21.58 23.94
C LEU A 21 6.70 -22.41 24.88
N SER A 22 7.31 -23.50 24.40
CA SER A 22 8.20 -24.34 25.23
C SER A 22 9.43 -23.61 25.77
N ARG A 23 9.83 -22.52 25.15
CA ARG A 23 10.93 -21.65 25.57
C ARG A 23 10.50 -20.53 26.50
N CYS A 24 9.21 -20.44 26.78
CA CYS A 24 8.63 -19.38 27.56
C CYS A 24 8.54 -19.81 29.03
N SER A 25 9.11 -19.01 29.94
CA SER A 25 9.07 -19.28 31.38
C SER A 25 8.09 -18.37 32.12
N GLN A 26 7.40 -17.47 31.44
CA GLN A 26 6.51 -16.48 32.06
C GLN A 26 5.05 -16.91 31.95
N PRO A 27 4.23 -16.69 33.00
CA PRO A 27 2.83 -17.08 32.98
C PRO A 27 1.98 -16.27 31.99
N ILE A 28 2.38 -15.02 31.69
CA ILE A 28 1.66 -14.14 30.74
C ILE A 28 2.55 -13.89 29.54
N VAL A 29 1.97 -14.13 28.36
CA VAL A 29 2.65 -14.03 27.06
C VAL A 29 1.90 -13.04 26.19
N ASP A 30 2.59 -12.00 25.72
CA ASP A 30 2.12 -11.12 24.66
C ASP A 30 2.54 -11.71 23.32
N LEU A 31 1.69 -11.56 22.31
CA LEU A 31 1.92 -12.16 20.99
C LEU A 31 2.02 -11.09 19.91
N ASP A 32 3.13 -11.08 19.16
CA ASP A 32 3.28 -10.28 17.95
C ASP A 32 2.99 -11.16 16.73
N CYS A 33 1.85 -10.91 16.11
CA CYS A 33 1.39 -11.66 14.95
C CYS A 33 2.01 -11.15 13.62
N GLY A 34 2.82 -10.07 13.67
CA GLY A 34 3.40 -9.49 12.47
C GLY A 34 2.35 -9.13 11.42
N ASP A 35 2.54 -9.61 10.20
CA ASP A 35 1.67 -9.41 9.03
C ASP A 35 0.65 -10.55 8.80
N TRP A 36 0.55 -11.51 9.74
CA TRP A 36 -0.44 -12.57 9.66
C TRP A 36 -1.87 -12.04 9.66
N VAL A 37 -2.65 -12.47 8.68
CA VAL A 37 -4.11 -12.26 8.64
C VAL A 37 -4.77 -13.43 9.35
N LEU A 38 -5.15 -13.24 10.62
CA LEU A 38 -5.74 -14.26 11.45
C LEU A 38 -7.25 -14.01 11.62
N THR A 39 -8.04 -15.04 11.34
CA THR A 39 -9.48 -15.03 11.57
C THR A 39 -9.80 -15.26 13.05
N CYS A 40 -11.07 -15.05 13.44
CA CYS A 40 -11.52 -15.39 14.80
C CYS A 40 -11.28 -16.86 15.15
N SER A 41 -11.40 -17.78 14.19
CA SER A 41 -11.12 -19.22 14.39
C SER A 41 -9.63 -19.47 14.65
N ASP A 42 -8.75 -18.82 13.85
CA ASP A 42 -7.31 -18.96 14.04
C ASP A 42 -6.86 -18.41 15.40
N LEU A 43 -7.44 -17.29 15.83
CA LEU A 43 -7.15 -16.71 17.14
C LEU A 43 -7.69 -17.55 18.29
N ALA A 44 -8.84 -18.21 18.13
CA ALA A 44 -9.37 -19.16 19.12
C ALA A 44 -8.44 -20.37 19.27
N ASP A 45 -7.97 -20.96 18.16
CA ASP A 45 -6.99 -22.06 18.15
C ASP A 45 -5.68 -21.63 18.85
N LEU A 46 -5.24 -20.41 18.58
CA LEU A 46 -4.03 -19.83 19.17
C LEU A 46 -4.19 -19.63 20.69
N CYS A 47 -5.34 -19.11 21.13
CA CYS A 47 -5.63 -18.98 22.57
C CYS A 47 -5.65 -20.35 23.27
N ALA A 48 -6.24 -21.35 22.63
CA ALA A 48 -6.29 -22.72 23.16
C ALA A 48 -4.86 -23.29 23.31
N ALA A 49 -4.03 -23.17 22.28
CA ALA A 49 -2.65 -23.65 22.30
C ALA A 49 -1.78 -22.96 23.39
N VAL A 50 -1.96 -21.64 23.59
CA VAL A 50 -1.28 -20.90 24.65
C VAL A 50 -1.72 -21.39 26.03
N SER A 51 -3.03 -21.61 26.21
CA SER A 51 -3.59 -22.12 27.48
C SER A 51 -3.16 -23.55 27.78
N GLU A 52 -3.13 -24.44 26.77
CA GLU A 52 -2.66 -25.83 26.90
C GLU A 52 -1.18 -25.90 27.28
N ALA A 53 -0.36 -24.95 26.82
CA ALA A 53 1.03 -24.83 27.21
C ALA A 53 1.22 -24.25 28.64
N GLY A 54 0.13 -23.93 29.36
CA GLY A 54 0.17 -23.41 30.73
C GLY A 54 0.43 -21.91 30.81
N HIS A 55 0.22 -21.18 29.73
CA HIS A 55 0.39 -19.72 29.69
C HIS A 55 -0.96 -19.00 29.54
N GLN A 56 -0.98 -17.73 29.93
CA GLN A 56 -2.11 -16.84 29.70
C GLN A 56 -1.74 -15.83 28.61
N LEU A 57 -2.63 -15.66 27.63
CA LEU A 57 -2.43 -14.64 26.60
C LEU A 57 -2.72 -13.25 27.20
N GLY A 58 -1.75 -12.36 27.12
CA GLY A 58 -1.86 -10.97 27.54
C GLY A 58 -2.39 -10.11 26.39
N ARG A 59 -1.50 -9.58 25.59
CA ARG A 59 -1.83 -8.70 24.47
C ARG A 59 -1.49 -9.33 23.12
N ILE A 60 -2.31 -9.04 22.12
CA ILE A 60 -2.03 -9.34 20.73
C ILE A 60 -1.65 -8.05 20.01
N THR A 61 -0.54 -8.09 19.27
CA THR A 61 -0.13 -7.02 18.36
C THR A 61 -0.01 -7.58 16.95
N GLY A 62 -0.40 -6.80 15.93
CA GLY A 62 -0.31 -7.22 14.54
C GLY A 62 -0.35 -6.05 13.58
N GLN A 63 0.19 -6.23 12.37
CA GLN A 63 0.17 -5.21 11.30
C GLN A 63 -1.13 -5.31 10.50
N ALA A 64 -1.66 -6.53 10.31
CA ALA A 64 -2.92 -6.76 9.62
C ALA A 64 -4.11 -6.23 10.44
N ALA A 65 -4.89 -5.34 9.83
CA ALA A 65 -6.06 -4.76 10.48
C ALA A 65 -7.11 -5.82 10.84
N GLU A 66 -7.28 -6.84 9.99
CA GLU A 66 -8.20 -7.95 10.17
C GLU A 66 -7.88 -8.75 11.43
N THR A 67 -6.61 -9.00 11.72
CA THR A 67 -6.15 -9.70 12.93
C THR A 67 -6.51 -8.92 14.18
N VAL A 68 -6.29 -7.60 14.17
CA VAL A 68 -6.62 -6.74 15.31
C VAL A 68 -8.13 -6.69 15.55
N VAL A 69 -8.93 -6.58 14.47
CA VAL A 69 -10.40 -6.59 14.55
C VAL A 69 -10.90 -7.95 15.06
N SER A 70 -10.37 -9.06 14.54
CA SER A 70 -10.74 -10.41 14.97
C SER A 70 -10.41 -10.66 16.44
N ALA A 71 -9.23 -10.19 16.91
CA ALA A 71 -8.82 -10.30 18.30
C ALA A 71 -9.72 -9.45 19.24
N SER A 72 -10.03 -8.23 18.84
CA SER A 72 -10.96 -7.36 19.58
C SER A 72 -12.37 -7.96 19.65
N ALA A 73 -12.85 -8.59 18.59
CA ALA A 73 -14.15 -9.27 18.56
C ALA A 73 -14.23 -10.45 19.54
N LEU A 74 -13.10 -11.10 19.84
CA LEU A 74 -12.98 -12.15 20.84
C LEU A 74 -12.75 -11.61 22.26
N GLY A 75 -12.74 -10.29 22.46
CA GLY A 75 -12.51 -9.65 23.73
C GLY A 75 -11.04 -9.66 24.20
N LEU A 76 -10.11 -9.91 23.29
CA LEU A 76 -8.69 -9.89 23.59
C LEU A 76 -8.15 -8.45 23.53
N ASP A 77 -7.17 -8.13 24.39
CA ASP A 77 -6.45 -6.85 24.29
C ASP A 77 -5.59 -6.86 23.03
N ALA A 78 -5.99 -6.09 22.04
CA ALA A 78 -5.34 -6.07 20.73
C ALA A 78 -4.97 -4.66 20.29
N SER A 79 -3.79 -4.50 19.71
CA SER A 79 -3.34 -3.22 19.16
C SER A 79 -2.59 -3.41 17.86
N ARG A 80 -2.65 -2.39 17.00
CA ARG A 80 -1.90 -2.39 15.75
C ARG A 80 -0.44 -2.06 16.03
N SER A 81 0.47 -2.94 15.59
CA SER A 81 1.89 -2.65 15.63
C SER A 81 2.28 -1.88 14.37
N ASN A 82 2.85 -0.69 14.56
CA ASN A 82 3.43 0.09 13.47
C ASN A 82 4.92 -0.24 13.26
N THR A 83 5.41 -1.30 13.88
CA THR A 83 6.82 -1.70 13.75
C THR A 83 6.99 -2.42 12.40
N PRO A 84 7.77 -1.89 11.46
CA PRO A 84 8.15 -2.66 10.29
C PRO A 84 8.89 -3.90 10.77
N SER A 85 8.57 -5.05 10.19
CA SER A 85 9.19 -6.34 10.47
C SER A 85 10.71 -6.20 10.52
N SER A 86 11.28 -6.20 11.74
CA SER A 86 12.72 -6.22 11.95
C SER A 86 13.25 -7.64 11.75
N GLY A 87 13.32 -8.09 10.50
CA GLY A 87 14.41 -8.94 10.12
C GLY A 87 15.65 -8.06 10.18
N GLU A 88 16.61 -8.40 11.03
CA GLU A 88 17.94 -7.79 11.03
C GLU A 88 18.56 -7.95 9.64
N LEU A 89 18.27 -6.99 8.78
CA LEU A 89 19.14 -6.69 7.66
C LEU A 89 20.18 -5.73 8.22
N GLN A 90 21.44 -6.18 8.23
CA GLN A 90 22.59 -5.31 8.38
C GLN A 90 22.38 -4.03 7.56
N PRO A 91 22.84 -2.85 8.05
CA PRO A 91 22.66 -1.61 7.32
C PRO A 91 23.30 -1.76 5.95
N ASN A 92 22.47 -2.04 4.95
CA ASN A 92 22.84 -1.88 3.57
C ASN A 92 23.06 -0.37 3.38
N PRO A 93 24.26 0.09 3.01
CA PRO A 93 24.53 1.52 2.77
C PRO A 93 23.68 2.12 1.64
N LEU A 94 22.77 1.34 1.05
CA LEU A 94 21.69 1.74 0.17
C LEU A 94 20.34 1.70 0.90
N ALA A 95 20.28 1.98 2.22
CA ALA A 95 19.03 2.21 2.94
C ALA A 95 18.29 3.35 2.24
N LYS A 96 17.38 2.92 1.41
CA LYS A 96 16.54 3.65 0.50
C LYS A 96 15.77 4.72 1.28
N ALA A 97 15.83 5.94 0.81
CA ALA A 97 14.90 7.01 1.13
C ALA A 97 13.46 6.46 1.25
N PRO A 98 12.61 7.04 2.11
CA PRO A 98 11.21 6.61 2.27
C PRO A 98 10.61 6.41 0.90
N SER A 99 9.95 5.26 0.68
CA SER A 99 9.49 4.85 -0.66
C SER A 99 8.85 6.03 -1.39
N GLU A 100 9.44 6.44 -2.51
CA GLU A 100 8.97 7.56 -3.33
C GLU A 100 7.60 7.31 -3.97
N LEU A 101 6.94 6.21 -3.58
CA LEU A 101 5.70 5.73 -4.17
C LEU A 101 4.62 5.52 -3.10
N LEU A 102 3.45 6.14 -3.31
CA LEU A 102 2.20 5.81 -2.63
C LEU A 102 1.43 4.80 -3.47
N PHE A 103 1.29 3.57 -3.01
CA PHE A 103 0.42 2.57 -3.64
C PHE A 103 -0.98 2.64 -3.04
N HIS A 104 -2.01 2.79 -3.89
CA HIS A 104 -3.41 2.74 -3.50
C HIS A 104 -4.16 1.71 -4.34
N HIS A 105 -4.87 0.79 -3.69
CA HIS A 105 -5.73 -0.19 -4.35
C HIS A 105 -7.20 0.18 -4.15
N GLY A 106 -7.91 0.46 -5.23
CA GLY A 106 -9.32 0.81 -5.20
C GLY A 106 -9.71 1.82 -6.26
N THR A 107 -11.00 2.02 -6.45
CA THR A 107 -11.57 2.99 -7.39
C THR A 107 -11.92 4.28 -6.67
N LEU A 108 -11.42 5.40 -7.15
CA LEU A 108 -11.82 6.72 -6.69
C LEU A 108 -13.18 7.10 -7.31
N ARG A 109 -14.14 7.42 -6.46
CA ARG A 109 -15.51 7.78 -6.82
C ARG A 109 -15.72 9.29 -6.76
N SER A 110 -16.84 9.77 -7.30
CA SER A 110 -17.20 11.19 -7.22
C SER A 110 -17.13 11.71 -5.79
N GLY A 111 -16.39 12.79 -5.59
CA GLY A 111 -16.10 13.38 -4.28
C GLY A 111 -14.81 12.90 -3.63
N ASP A 112 -14.22 11.77 -4.05
CA ASP A 112 -12.96 11.30 -3.50
C ASP A 112 -11.79 12.16 -4.00
N HIS A 113 -10.85 12.42 -3.10
CA HIS A 113 -9.59 13.10 -3.41
C HIS A 113 -8.41 12.33 -2.79
N LEU A 114 -7.59 11.72 -3.65
CA LEU A 114 -6.32 11.11 -3.25
C LEU A 114 -5.18 12.09 -3.51
N GLN A 115 -4.43 12.43 -2.47
CA GLN A 115 -3.31 13.38 -2.56
C GLN A 115 -2.03 12.81 -1.91
N SER A 116 -0.87 13.11 -2.49
CA SER A 116 0.42 12.70 -1.96
C SER A 116 1.54 13.65 -2.43
N GLU A 117 2.55 13.82 -1.60
CA GLU A 117 3.82 14.47 -1.98
C GLU A 117 4.70 13.56 -2.85
N ARG A 118 4.37 12.28 -2.95
CA ARG A 118 5.12 11.24 -3.67
C ARG A 118 4.37 10.77 -4.90
N THR A 119 5.08 10.11 -5.83
CA THR A 119 4.44 9.41 -6.94
C THR A 119 3.30 8.52 -6.44
N ILE A 120 2.13 8.63 -7.06
CA ILE A 120 0.98 7.78 -6.75
C ILE A 120 0.87 6.68 -7.80
N LEU A 121 0.79 5.43 -7.36
CA LEU A 121 0.33 4.31 -8.18
C LEU A 121 -1.05 3.87 -7.69
N LEU A 122 -2.07 4.19 -8.47
CA LEU A 122 -3.44 3.75 -8.26
C LEU A 122 -3.69 2.46 -9.05
N TYR A 123 -3.95 1.35 -8.37
CA TYR A 123 -4.48 0.13 -8.98
C TYR A 123 -6.01 0.17 -8.93
N GLY A 124 -6.62 0.71 -9.99
CA GLY A 124 -8.06 0.97 -10.09
C GLY A 124 -8.37 2.16 -10.98
N ASP A 125 -9.62 2.63 -10.94
CA ASP A 125 -10.14 3.70 -11.79
C ASP A 125 -10.27 5.03 -11.03
N VAL A 126 -10.14 6.15 -11.75
CA VAL A 126 -10.53 7.49 -11.29
C VAL A 126 -11.81 7.90 -12.02
N ASN A 127 -12.94 7.85 -11.33
CA ASN A 127 -14.25 8.17 -11.91
C ASN A 127 -14.47 9.69 -12.09
N PRO A 128 -15.42 10.10 -12.95
CA PRO A 128 -15.85 11.49 -13.04
C PRO A 128 -16.25 12.04 -11.67
N GLY A 129 -15.78 13.24 -11.33
CA GLY A 129 -15.98 13.86 -10.02
C GLY A 129 -14.96 13.46 -8.95
N ALA A 130 -14.11 12.46 -9.21
CA ALA A 130 -12.95 12.16 -8.37
C ALA A 130 -11.72 12.96 -8.79
N ARG A 131 -10.78 13.13 -7.84
CA ARG A 131 -9.52 13.83 -8.06
C ARG A 131 -8.34 13.03 -7.53
N ILE A 132 -7.23 13.04 -8.27
CA ILE A 132 -5.95 12.49 -7.85
C ILE A 132 -4.86 13.56 -8.05
N SER A 133 -4.05 13.82 -7.02
CA SER A 133 -3.03 14.88 -7.04
C SER A 133 -1.72 14.38 -6.43
N SER A 134 -0.61 14.64 -7.10
CA SER A 134 0.73 14.28 -6.63
C SER A 134 1.71 15.43 -6.83
N ALA A 135 2.64 15.64 -5.89
CA ALA A 135 3.79 16.52 -6.11
C ALA A 135 4.78 15.94 -7.14
N ALA A 136 4.73 14.62 -7.37
CA ALA A 136 5.50 13.89 -8.37
C ALA A 136 4.58 13.33 -9.47
N ASP A 137 4.77 12.07 -9.88
CA ASP A 137 4.01 11.44 -10.95
C ASP A 137 2.66 10.87 -10.46
N VAL A 138 1.71 10.71 -11.41
CA VAL A 138 0.44 10.01 -11.22
C VAL A 138 0.36 8.85 -12.19
N LEU A 139 0.34 7.62 -11.65
CA LEU A 139 0.25 6.38 -12.41
C LEU A 139 -1.09 5.70 -12.09
N VAL A 140 -1.93 5.47 -13.09
CA VAL A 140 -3.25 4.85 -12.94
C VAL A 140 -3.29 3.53 -13.71
N TRP A 141 -3.23 2.43 -12.97
CA TRP A 141 -3.43 1.10 -13.54
C TRP A 141 -4.93 0.83 -13.71
N GLY A 142 -5.53 1.54 -14.64
CA GLY A 142 -6.95 1.55 -14.89
C GLY A 142 -7.38 2.73 -15.76
N ARG A 143 -8.64 3.15 -15.64
CA ARG A 143 -9.23 4.24 -16.41
C ARG A 143 -9.16 5.55 -15.64
N LEU A 144 -8.58 6.57 -16.24
CA LEU A 144 -8.57 7.92 -15.71
C LEU A 144 -9.68 8.73 -16.40
N ARG A 145 -10.79 8.96 -15.69
CA ARG A 145 -11.96 9.74 -16.18
C ARG A 145 -12.26 10.99 -15.36
N GLY A 146 -11.64 11.11 -14.19
CA GLY A 146 -11.77 12.27 -13.31
C GLY A 146 -10.76 13.37 -13.62
N VAL A 147 -10.26 14.01 -12.57
CA VAL A 147 -9.23 15.05 -12.63
C VAL A 147 -7.91 14.50 -12.11
N ALA A 148 -6.82 14.65 -12.87
CA ALA A 148 -5.48 14.30 -12.43
C ALA A 148 -4.56 15.52 -12.44
N HIS A 149 -3.76 15.67 -11.38
CA HIS A 149 -2.77 16.72 -11.21
C HIS A 149 -1.42 16.10 -10.78
N ALA A 150 -0.46 16.06 -11.68
CA ALA A 150 0.92 15.69 -11.39
C ALA A 150 1.79 16.96 -11.21
N GLY A 151 2.85 16.84 -10.43
CA GLY A 151 3.74 17.99 -10.16
C GLY A 151 3.00 19.14 -9.47
N CYS A 152 2.07 18.89 -8.55
CA CYS A 152 1.22 19.94 -7.95
C CYS A 152 2.01 20.96 -7.11
N GLU A 153 3.29 20.72 -6.82
CA GLU A 153 4.22 21.63 -6.17
C GLU A 153 5.17 22.33 -7.15
N GLY A 154 4.84 22.31 -8.45
CA GLY A 154 5.59 23.02 -9.49
C GLY A 154 6.54 22.15 -10.32
N SER A 155 6.54 20.82 -10.15
CA SER A 155 7.36 19.93 -10.98
C SER A 155 6.84 19.85 -12.41
N THR A 156 7.60 20.45 -13.34
CA THR A 156 7.29 20.44 -14.79
C THR A 156 7.70 19.13 -15.48
N THR A 157 8.49 18.29 -14.81
CA THR A 157 8.95 16.99 -15.35
C THR A 157 8.04 15.83 -14.94
N ALA A 158 7.01 16.11 -14.12
CA ALA A 158 6.05 15.13 -13.68
C ALA A 158 5.17 14.61 -14.83
N LYS A 159 4.74 13.36 -14.72
CA LYS A 159 3.97 12.67 -15.74
C LYS A 159 2.67 12.10 -15.19
N ILE A 160 1.68 11.97 -16.06
CA ILE A 160 0.44 11.23 -15.78
C ILE A 160 0.39 10.07 -16.76
N VAL A 161 0.26 8.85 -16.24
CA VAL A 161 0.17 7.62 -17.06
C VAL A 161 -1.11 6.88 -16.69
N ALA A 162 -1.85 6.39 -17.67
CA ALA A 162 -3.03 5.56 -17.44
C ALA A 162 -3.18 4.49 -18.52
N LEU A 163 -3.82 3.35 -18.19
CA LEU A 163 -4.18 2.34 -19.19
C LEU A 163 -5.23 2.86 -20.16
N GLN A 164 -6.10 3.76 -19.71
CA GLN A 164 -7.03 4.52 -20.53
C GLN A 164 -7.11 5.97 -20.04
N LEU A 165 -6.62 6.89 -20.83
CA LEU A 165 -6.54 8.31 -20.49
C LEU A 165 -7.71 9.09 -21.11
N ARG A 166 -8.80 9.28 -20.32
CA ARG A 166 -9.98 10.07 -20.71
C ARG A 166 -10.40 11.04 -19.62
N PRO A 167 -9.48 11.85 -19.13
CA PRO A 167 -9.77 12.73 -18.01
C PRO A 167 -10.72 13.88 -18.39
N LEU A 168 -11.48 14.34 -17.42
CA LEU A 168 -12.17 15.63 -17.54
C LEU A 168 -11.16 16.77 -17.59
N GLN A 169 -10.07 16.63 -16.83
CA GLN A 169 -9.01 17.62 -16.77
C GLN A 169 -7.67 16.97 -16.38
N LEU A 170 -6.63 17.38 -17.07
CA LEU A 170 -5.22 17.09 -16.71
C LEU A 170 -4.55 18.37 -16.25
N ARG A 171 -3.69 18.24 -15.25
CA ARG A 171 -2.79 19.30 -14.83
C ARG A 171 -1.39 18.74 -14.63
N ILE A 172 -0.40 19.45 -15.13
CA ILE A 172 1.02 19.20 -14.83
C ILE A 172 1.61 20.53 -14.42
N ALA A 173 2.12 20.61 -13.19
CA ALA A 173 2.47 21.86 -12.55
C ALA A 173 1.32 22.89 -12.67
N ASP A 174 1.57 24.02 -13.28
CA ASP A 174 0.58 25.10 -13.46
C ASP A 174 -0.19 25.01 -14.79
N VAL A 175 0.20 24.08 -15.69
CA VAL A 175 -0.42 23.92 -16.99
C VAL A 175 -1.63 23.02 -16.92
N VAL A 176 -2.72 23.44 -17.56
CA VAL A 176 -4.02 22.75 -17.56
C VAL A 176 -4.39 22.36 -18.98
N ALA A 177 -4.84 21.12 -19.17
CA ALA A 177 -5.42 20.66 -20.43
C ALA A 177 -6.73 19.90 -20.18
N ARG A 178 -7.61 19.89 -21.17
CA ARG A 178 -8.72 18.95 -21.22
C ARG A 178 -8.26 17.64 -21.83
N GLY A 179 -8.95 16.55 -21.49
CA GLY A 179 -8.71 15.28 -22.13
C GLY A 179 -8.94 15.34 -23.64
N PRO A 180 -8.29 14.46 -24.41
CA PRO A 180 -8.50 14.37 -25.85
C PRO A 180 -9.95 13.98 -26.14
N GLU A 181 -10.51 14.53 -27.24
CA GLU A 181 -11.84 14.17 -27.74
C GLU A 181 -11.82 12.77 -28.41
N ASP A 182 -10.67 12.39 -28.92
CA ASP A 182 -10.48 11.10 -29.58
C ASP A 182 -10.44 9.95 -28.57
N LEU A 183 -10.87 8.78 -29.04
CA LEU A 183 -10.81 7.55 -28.28
C LEU A 183 -9.34 7.08 -28.12
N PRO A 184 -8.87 6.79 -26.89
CA PRO A 184 -7.56 6.19 -26.73
C PRO A 184 -7.47 4.89 -27.53
N GLN A 185 -6.30 4.64 -28.05
CA GLN A 185 -6.06 3.42 -28.85
C GLN A 185 -6.20 2.19 -27.95
N ALA A 186 -7.08 1.27 -28.30
CA ALA A 186 -7.36 0.10 -27.47
C ALA A 186 -6.09 -0.73 -27.23
N GLY A 187 -5.84 -1.05 -25.94
CA GLY A 187 -4.72 -1.90 -25.55
C GLY A 187 -3.38 -1.19 -25.35
N LEU A 188 -3.29 0.11 -25.55
CA LEU A 188 -2.08 0.91 -25.27
C LEU A 188 -2.31 1.80 -24.05
N ALA A 189 -1.34 1.80 -23.14
CA ALA A 189 -1.28 2.81 -22.10
C ALA A 189 -0.86 4.15 -22.71
N GLU A 190 -1.36 5.25 -22.16
CA GLU A 190 -1.05 6.60 -22.59
C GLU A 190 -0.39 7.39 -21.48
N GLN A 191 0.51 8.29 -21.85
CA GLN A 191 1.15 9.22 -20.94
C GLN A 191 0.88 10.67 -21.35
N ALA A 192 0.72 11.52 -20.37
CA ALA A 192 0.70 12.97 -20.52
C ALA A 192 1.95 13.55 -19.87
N GLU A 193 2.67 14.38 -20.60
CA GLU A 193 3.86 15.10 -20.14
C GLU A 193 3.87 16.52 -20.69
N LEU A 194 4.62 17.40 -20.03
CA LEU A 194 4.76 18.80 -20.46
C LEU A 194 5.86 18.90 -21.53
N LYS A 195 5.50 19.32 -22.75
CA LYS A 195 6.41 19.62 -23.85
C LYS A 195 6.17 21.03 -24.35
N ASP A 196 7.20 21.81 -24.39
CA ASP A 196 7.15 23.21 -24.88
C ASP A 196 6.02 24.07 -24.25
N GLY A 197 5.73 23.83 -22.95
CA GLY A 197 4.70 24.54 -22.22
C GLY A 197 3.26 24.05 -22.47
N VAL A 198 3.09 22.94 -23.18
CA VAL A 198 1.80 22.32 -23.48
C VAL A 198 1.78 20.87 -22.98
N ILE A 199 0.65 20.39 -22.49
CA ILE A 199 0.50 18.98 -22.13
C ILE A 199 0.28 18.17 -23.41
N ALA A 200 1.28 17.35 -23.77
CA ALA A 200 1.23 16.40 -24.86
C ALA A 200 0.78 15.02 -24.34
N ILE A 201 -0.11 14.36 -25.08
CA ILE A 201 -0.55 12.99 -24.77
C ILE A 201 -0.03 12.08 -25.85
N GLU A 202 0.68 11.05 -25.45
CA GLU A 202 1.35 10.09 -26.35
C GLU A 202 1.19 8.66 -25.78
N PRO A 203 1.38 7.62 -26.62
CA PRO A 203 1.49 6.25 -26.12
C PRO A 203 2.61 6.17 -25.06
N ALA A 204 2.32 5.50 -23.94
CA ALA A 204 3.31 5.33 -22.88
C ALA A 204 4.47 4.45 -23.39
N VAL A 205 5.67 5.01 -23.36
CA VAL A 205 6.90 4.30 -23.74
C VAL A 205 7.54 3.72 -22.49
N ILE A 206 7.86 2.42 -22.53
CA ILE A 206 8.70 1.80 -21.51
C ILE A 206 10.10 2.42 -21.66
N GLN A 207 10.39 3.42 -20.85
CA GLN A 207 11.76 3.92 -20.73
C GLN A 207 12.57 2.82 -20.02
N SER A 208 13.56 2.27 -20.71
CA SER A 208 14.56 1.45 -20.06
C SER A 208 15.15 2.25 -18.90
N PHE A 209 15.09 1.70 -17.67
CA PHE A 209 15.72 2.30 -16.52
C PHE A 209 17.23 2.41 -16.77
N GLN A 210 17.68 3.52 -17.29
CA GLN A 210 19.10 3.82 -17.29
C GLN A 210 19.46 4.14 -15.83
N LYS A 211 20.26 3.26 -15.22
CA LYS A 211 20.94 3.55 -13.96
C LYS A 211 21.71 4.86 -14.13
N ARG A 212 21.29 5.88 -13.40
CA ARG A 212 22.16 7.02 -13.10
C ARG A 212 23.08 6.68 -11.95
#